data_ccaffd0b5b8108286c9fc07e27f99de1
#
_entry.id   ccaffd0b5b8108286c9fc07e27f99de1
#
_cell.length_a   1.000
_cell.length_b   1.000
_cell.length_c   1.000
_cell.angle_alpha   90.00
_cell.angle_beta   90.00
_cell.angle_gamma   90.00
#
_symmetry.space_group_name_H-M   'P 1'
#
loop_
_entity.id
_entity.type
_entity.pdbx_description
1 polymer ?
#
loop_
_entity_poly.entity_id
_entity_poly.type
_entity_poly.pdbx_seq_one_letter_code
_entity_poly.pdbx_strand_id
1 'polypeptide(L)'
;MLSASALAEALDSTFRIVEACLDRWTLDMLDEELRRPEWDESWVHTRGSVLQRVFSHDVYHCAELNDTLGTQGLPHVDLWD
;
A
#
# COMPACT_ATOMS: atom_id res chain seq x y z
N MET A 1 11.58 -20.39 3.96
CA MET A 1 11.33 -19.47 2.82
C MET A 1 9.89 -19.62 2.36
N LEU A 2 9.20 -18.51 2.16
CA LEU A 2 7.83 -18.52 1.65
C LEU A 2 7.81 -18.83 0.15
N SER A 3 6.86 -19.65 -0.28
CA SER A 3 6.65 -19.91 -1.69
C SER A 3 6.07 -18.69 -2.40
N ALA A 4 6.18 -18.64 -3.73
CA ALA A 4 5.60 -17.57 -4.53
C ALA A 4 4.08 -17.50 -4.32
N SER A 5 3.38 -18.62 -4.25
CA SER A 5 1.93 -18.63 -4.03
C SER A 5 1.57 -18.15 -2.62
N ALA A 6 2.35 -18.47 -1.59
CA ALA A 6 2.13 -17.95 -0.25
C ALA A 6 2.30 -16.44 -0.18
N LEU A 7 3.31 -15.90 -0.88
CA LEU A 7 3.52 -14.46 -0.99
C LEU A 7 2.36 -13.77 -1.72
N ALA A 8 1.89 -14.36 -2.80
CA ALA A 8 0.75 -13.83 -3.56
C ALA A 8 -0.53 -13.82 -2.70
N GLU A 9 -0.77 -14.87 -1.93
CA GLU A 9 -1.91 -14.94 -1.02
C GLU A 9 -1.83 -13.89 0.10
N ALA A 10 -0.64 -13.69 0.66
CA ALA A 10 -0.42 -12.67 1.68
C ALA A 10 -0.69 -11.26 1.12
N LEU A 11 -0.22 -10.98 -0.08
CA LEU A 11 -0.45 -9.71 -0.75
C LEU A 11 -1.94 -9.49 -1.03
N ASP A 12 -2.63 -10.53 -1.53
CA ASP A 12 -4.07 -10.48 -1.77
C ASP A 12 -4.85 -10.21 -0.48
N SER A 13 -4.47 -10.86 0.63
CA SER A 13 -5.09 -10.64 1.93
C SER A 13 -4.94 -9.21 2.41
N THR A 14 -3.76 -8.61 2.28
CA THR A 14 -3.54 -7.20 2.66
C THR A 14 -4.33 -6.27 1.77
N PHE A 15 -4.40 -6.55 0.48
CA PHE A 15 -5.18 -5.74 -0.45
C PHE A 15 -6.68 -5.77 -0.11
N ARG A 16 -7.20 -6.93 0.30
CA ARG A 16 -8.59 -7.06 0.73
C ARG A 16 -8.90 -6.23 1.97
N ILE A 17 -7.94 -6.11 2.88
CA ILE A 17 -8.09 -5.25 4.07
C ILE A 17 -8.24 -3.79 3.64
N VAL A 18 -7.41 -3.32 2.73
CA VAL A 18 -7.50 -1.94 2.20
C VAL A 18 -8.85 -1.73 1.51
N GLU A 19 -9.26 -2.67 0.68
CA GLU A 19 -10.54 -2.62 -0.01
C GLU A 19 -11.71 -2.52 0.97
N ALA A 20 -11.71 -3.35 2.02
CA ALA A 20 -12.73 -3.31 3.06
C ALA A 20 -12.76 -1.97 3.81
N CYS A 21 -11.60 -1.38 4.05
CA CYS A 21 -11.51 -0.04 4.65
C CYS A 21 -12.12 1.01 3.73
N LEU A 22 -11.80 0.98 2.44
CA LEU A 22 -12.33 1.93 1.46
C LEU A 22 -13.85 1.82 1.33
N ASP A 23 -14.40 0.62 1.45
CA ASP A 23 -15.86 0.41 1.41
C ASP A 23 -16.58 1.02 2.60
N ARG A 24 -15.91 1.11 3.76
CA ARG A 24 -16.51 1.60 5.00
C ARG A 24 -16.22 3.07 5.28
N TRP A 25 -15.11 3.59 4.79
CA TRP A 25 -14.69 4.95 5.10
C TRP A 25 -15.46 5.96 4.26
N THR A 26 -15.88 7.04 4.91
CA THR A 26 -16.48 8.20 4.25
C THR A 26 -15.42 9.28 4.03
N LEU A 27 -15.73 10.28 3.21
CA LEU A 27 -14.81 11.40 2.99
C LEU A 27 -14.45 12.13 4.28
N ASP A 28 -15.43 12.30 5.17
CA ASP A 28 -15.22 12.96 6.46
C ASP A 28 -14.24 12.19 7.34
N MET A 29 -14.24 10.87 7.24
CA MET A 29 -13.33 10.04 8.03
C MET A 29 -11.88 10.16 7.60
N LEU A 30 -11.61 10.59 6.37
CA LEU A 30 -10.24 10.71 5.86
C LEU A 30 -9.42 11.75 6.62
N ASP A 31 -10.07 12.77 7.17
CA ASP A 31 -9.41 13.84 7.92
C ASP A 31 -9.28 13.56 9.41
N GLU A 32 -9.87 12.47 9.89
CA GLU A 32 -9.77 12.09 11.30
C GLU A 32 -8.33 11.73 11.67
N GLU A 33 -7.84 12.33 12.74
CA GLU A 33 -6.50 12.04 13.24
C GLU A 33 -6.43 10.66 13.88
N LEU A 34 -5.37 9.93 13.55
CA LEU A 34 -5.03 8.66 14.16
C LEU A 34 -3.90 8.90 15.14
N ARG A 35 -4.11 8.54 16.39
CA ARG A 35 -3.12 8.73 17.46
C ARG A 35 -2.86 7.42 18.19
N ARG A 36 -1.62 7.24 18.61
CA ARG A 36 -1.22 6.14 19.47
C ARG A 36 -0.27 6.66 20.54
N PRO A 37 -0.35 6.13 21.78
CA PRO A 37 0.52 6.60 22.87
C PRO A 37 2.01 6.44 22.58
N GLU A 38 2.39 5.44 21.79
CA GLU A 38 3.78 5.17 21.44
C GLU A 38 4.33 6.07 20.35
N TRP A 39 3.48 6.87 19.70
CA TRP A 39 3.91 7.79 18.65
C TRP A 39 4.31 9.13 19.24
N ASP A 40 5.28 9.79 18.61
CA ASP A 40 5.64 11.16 18.91
C ASP A 40 4.44 12.08 18.67
N GLU A 41 4.19 13.01 19.59
CA GLU A 41 3.07 13.94 19.50
C GLU A 41 3.11 14.83 18.26
N SER A 42 4.31 15.05 17.69
CA SER A 42 4.47 15.82 16.46
C SER A 42 4.03 15.05 15.22
N TRP A 43 3.86 13.73 15.33
CA TRP A 43 3.43 12.90 14.21
C TRP A 43 1.91 12.94 14.09
N VAL A 44 1.44 13.58 13.05
CA VAL A 44 0.02 13.66 12.76
C VAL A 44 -0.28 12.76 11.57
N HIS A 45 -1.05 11.71 11.82
CA HIS A 45 -1.51 10.80 10.78
C HIS A 45 -3.04 10.89 10.69
N THR A 46 -3.55 10.87 9.46
CA THR A 46 -4.98 10.72 9.20
C THR A 46 -5.18 9.47 8.35
N ARG A 47 -6.41 9.01 8.23
CA ARG A 47 -6.70 7.91 7.30
C ARG A 47 -6.28 8.29 5.87
N GLY A 48 -6.54 9.53 5.48
CA GLY A 48 -6.13 10.03 4.17
C GLY A 48 -4.62 10.02 3.96
N SER A 49 -3.85 10.47 4.94
CA SER A 49 -2.39 10.47 4.83
C SER A 49 -1.80 9.06 4.79
N VAL A 50 -2.41 8.12 5.53
CA VAL A 50 -2.00 6.70 5.51
C VAL A 50 -2.27 6.10 4.14
N LEU A 51 -3.45 6.34 3.57
CA LEU A 51 -3.76 5.86 2.21
C LEU A 51 -2.81 6.42 1.17
N GLN A 52 -2.52 7.72 1.25
CA GLN A 52 -1.58 8.37 0.35
C GLN A 52 -0.19 7.74 0.45
N ARG A 53 0.25 7.46 1.67
CA ARG A 53 1.55 6.84 1.90
C ARG A 53 1.60 5.41 1.34
N VAL A 54 0.58 4.61 1.57
CA VAL A 54 0.48 3.26 1.02
C VAL A 54 0.55 3.31 -0.51
N PHE A 55 -0.22 4.20 -1.11
CA PHE A 55 -0.28 4.35 -2.56
C PHE A 55 1.07 4.75 -3.14
N SER A 56 1.70 5.77 -2.57
CA SER A 56 3.01 6.27 -3.03
C SER A 56 4.10 5.21 -2.86
N HIS A 57 4.05 4.48 -1.76
CA HIS A 57 5.01 3.42 -1.46
C HIS A 57 4.87 2.26 -2.45
N ASP A 58 3.65 1.87 -2.77
CA ASP A 58 3.38 0.82 -3.74
C ASP A 58 3.88 1.20 -5.14
N VAL A 59 3.63 2.44 -5.56
CA VAL A 59 4.13 2.95 -6.85
C VAL A 59 5.66 2.91 -6.90
N TYR A 60 6.31 3.31 -5.82
CA TYR A 60 7.76 3.28 -5.71
C TYR A 60 8.30 1.86 -5.88
N HIS A 61 7.72 0.89 -5.17
CA HIS A 61 8.16 -0.50 -5.27
C HIS A 61 7.81 -1.14 -6.62
N CYS A 62 6.71 -0.74 -7.24
CA CYS A 62 6.39 -1.18 -8.60
C CYS A 62 7.45 -0.70 -9.60
N ALA A 63 7.94 0.52 -9.45
CA ALA A 63 9.02 1.03 -10.30
C ALA A 63 10.31 0.23 -10.10
N GLU A 64 10.67 -0.09 -8.86
CA GLU A 64 11.82 -0.93 -8.56
C GLU A 64 11.67 -2.34 -9.16
N LEU A 65 10.47 -2.91 -9.02
CA LEU A 65 10.17 -4.22 -9.59
C LEU A 65 10.31 -4.21 -11.12
N ASN A 66 9.78 -3.18 -11.78
CA ASN A 66 9.88 -3.03 -13.23
C ASN A 66 11.33 -2.91 -13.68
N ASP A 67 12.15 -2.20 -12.91
CA ASP A 67 13.57 -2.09 -13.19
C ASP A 67 14.25 -3.47 -13.12
N THR A 68 13.93 -4.24 -12.09
CA THR A 68 14.44 -5.61 -11.92
C THR A 68 13.97 -6.53 -13.04
N LEU A 69 12.69 -6.47 -13.39
CA LEU A 69 12.12 -7.26 -14.48
C LEU A 69 12.81 -6.92 -15.80
N GLY A 70 13.06 -5.63 -16.06
CA GLY A 70 13.75 -5.18 -17.25
C GLY A 70 15.16 -5.74 -17.37
N THR A 71 15.93 -5.78 -16.27
CA THR A 71 17.27 -6.35 -16.27
C THR A 71 17.26 -7.85 -16.55
N GLN A 72 16.18 -8.53 -16.26
CA GLN A 72 16.00 -9.97 -16.54
C GLN A 72 15.37 -10.23 -17.91
N GLY A 73 15.09 -9.20 -18.69
CA GLY A 73 14.43 -9.34 -19.98
C GLY A 73 12.99 -9.78 -19.90
N LEU A 74 12.34 -9.56 -18.76
CA LEU A 74 10.94 -9.91 -18.52
C LEU A 74 10.01 -8.73 -18.78
N PRO A 75 8.74 -8.99 -19.12
CA PRO A 75 7.76 -7.91 -19.29
C PRO A 75 7.55 -7.14 -17.97
N HIS A 76 7.41 -5.82 -18.07
CA HIS A 76 7.15 -4.99 -16.90
C HIS A 76 5.66 -5.03 -16.52
N VAL A 77 5.38 -4.63 -15.28
CA VAL A 77 4.00 -4.43 -14.81
C VAL A 77 3.50 -3.11 -15.35
N ASP A 78 2.34 -3.14 -16.02
CA ASP A 78 1.73 -1.93 -16.57
C ASP A 78 0.98 -1.21 -15.45
N LEU A 79 1.38 0.01 -15.16
CA LEU A 79 0.77 0.83 -14.11
C LEU A 79 -0.42 1.65 -14.62
N TRP A 80 -0.69 1.61 -15.91
CA TRP A 80 -1.70 2.47 -16.53
C TRP A 80 -2.95 1.74 -17.01
N ASP A 81 -2.95 0.43 -16.91
CA ASP A 81 -4.11 -0.39 -17.30
C ASP A 81 -5.01 -0.73 -16.11
#